data_18b9dbdc2d0f88098b95295c51d895e4
#
_entry.id   18b9dbdc2d0f88098b95295c51d895e4
#
_cell.length_a   1.000
_cell.length_b   1.000
_cell.length_c   1.000
_cell.angle_alpha   90.00
_cell.angle_beta   90.00
_cell.angle_gamma   90.00
#
_symmetry.space_group_name_H-M   'P 1'
#
loop_
_entity.id
_entity.type
_entity.pdbx_description
1 polymer ?
#
loop_
_entity_poly.entity_id
_entity_poly.type
_entity_poly.pdbx_seq_one_letter_code
_entity_poly.pdbx_strand_id
1 'polypeptide(L)'
;GIDLPVESLGYTGTSILPGHLLDFAIGQYDTYTPIQLSQYINTIANGGQRLKPYLLKEVYSPSANKEEVFGELIYANSKKVLGTIPVEEKYIDRVRLGFNQVITDGLGYGYMGDYYNSSGKTGTSQSFIDTNSDGVVDTETITTSFVGYSPSDNPKISIVVVSPDISTPESNYQSNATKRISASLVNKYFELYK
;
A
#
# COMPACT_ATOMS: atom_id res chain seq x y z
N GLY A 1 -14.94 -0.23 0.42
CA GLY A 1 -15.28 -1.58 -0.04
C GLY A 1 -14.72 -1.88 -1.41
N ILE A 2 -14.15 -3.04 -1.57
CA ILE A 2 -13.70 -3.61 -2.83
C ILE A 2 -14.79 -4.57 -3.36
N ASP A 3 -14.68 -5.03 -4.61
CA ASP A 3 -15.61 -5.96 -5.25
C ASP A 3 -15.37 -7.44 -4.85
N LEU A 4 -15.22 -7.66 -3.55
CA LEU A 4 -15.13 -8.99 -2.94
C LEU A 4 -16.32 -9.21 -2.00
N PRO A 5 -16.78 -10.48 -1.83
CA PRO A 5 -17.92 -10.79 -0.97
C PRO A 5 -17.66 -10.54 0.52
N VAL A 6 -16.38 -10.61 0.93
CA VAL A 6 -15.94 -10.37 2.31
C VAL A 6 -14.63 -9.57 2.28
N GLU A 7 -14.53 -8.56 3.12
CA GLU A 7 -13.30 -7.81 3.35
C GLU A 7 -13.07 -7.58 4.85
N SER A 8 -11.81 -7.54 5.27
CA SER A 8 -11.44 -7.05 6.59
C SER A 8 -11.39 -5.53 6.57
N LEU A 9 -11.92 -4.89 7.60
CA LEU A 9 -11.89 -3.43 7.77
C LEU A 9 -10.69 -2.94 8.58
N GLY A 10 -9.79 -3.85 9.01
CA GLY A 10 -8.75 -3.50 9.98
C GLY A 10 -9.36 -3.25 11.35
N TYR A 11 -8.60 -2.57 12.19
CA TYR A 11 -9.04 -2.18 13.54
C TYR A 11 -8.75 -0.70 13.78
N THR A 12 -9.72 0.02 14.31
CA THR A 12 -9.53 1.40 14.75
C THR A 12 -9.44 1.45 16.25
N GLY A 13 -8.32 1.93 16.77
CA GLY A 13 -8.09 2.07 18.21
C GLY A 13 -9.05 3.06 18.84
N THR A 14 -9.63 2.69 19.98
CA THR A 14 -10.60 3.51 20.71
C THR A 14 -10.10 3.93 22.11
N SER A 15 -8.79 3.82 22.35
CA SER A 15 -8.23 4.16 23.64
C SER A 15 -8.37 5.66 23.96
N ILE A 16 -8.79 5.93 25.20
CA ILE A 16 -8.91 7.29 25.76
C ILE A 16 -7.72 7.65 26.67
N LEU A 17 -6.71 6.80 26.77
CA LEU A 17 -5.53 7.05 27.59
C LEU A 17 -4.68 8.17 26.97
N PRO A 18 -4.25 9.18 27.76
CA PRO A 18 -3.53 10.35 27.22
C PRO A 18 -2.27 10.01 26.44
N GLY A 19 -1.53 8.98 26.84
CA GLY A 19 -0.31 8.54 26.13
C GLY A 19 -0.58 8.02 24.72
N HIS A 20 -1.73 7.41 24.48
CA HIS A 20 -2.08 6.83 23.19
C HIS A 20 -2.30 7.87 22.09
N LEU A 21 -2.56 9.14 22.41
CA LEU A 21 -2.64 10.20 21.40
C LEU A 21 -1.32 10.35 20.64
N LEU A 22 -0.19 10.22 21.31
CA LEU A 22 1.13 10.27 20.68
C LEU A 22 1.38 9.03 19.80
N ASP A 23 0.92 7.88 20.25
CA ASP A 23 1.03 6.64 19.49
C ASP A 23 0.17 6.68 18.21
N PHE A 24 -1.06 7.21 18.29
CA PHE A 24 -1.90 7.46 17.11
C PHE A 24 -1.23 8.43 16.13
N ALA A 25 -0.52 9.45 16.63
CA ALA A 25 0.15 10.44 15.77
C ALA A 25 1.25 9.81 14.89
N ILE A 26 1.86 8.71 15.31
CA ILE A 26 2.86 7.97 14.54
C ILE A 26 2.28 6.75 13.82
N GLY A 27 0.95 6.52 13.91
CA GLY A 27 0.26 5.40 13.24
C GLY A 27 0.24 4.09 14.01
N GLN A 28 0.57 4.11 15.29
CA GLN A 28 0.42 2.96 16.18
C GLN A 28 -1.05 2.79 16.59
N TYR A 29 -1.48 1.60 16.97
CA TYR A 29 -2.82 1.18 17.38
C TYR A 29 -3.84 0.92 16.28
N ASP A 30 -3.86 1.68 15.21
CA ASP A 30 -4.73 1.39 14.08
C ASP A 30 -4.10 0.30 13.21
N THR A 31 -4.91 -0.66 12.78
CA THR A 31 -4.48 -1.65 11.80
C THR A 31 -5.22 -1.48 10.48
N TYR A 32 -4.49 -1.63 9.39
CA TYR A 32 -5.00 -1.47 8.05
C TYR A 32 -4.68 -2.69 7.18
N THR A 33 -5.60 -3.04 6.30
CA THR A 33 -5.33 -4.06 5.29
C THR A 33 -4.44 -3.51 4.18
N PRO A 34 -3.68 -4.36 3.46
CA PRO A 34 -2.90 -3.90 2.31
C PRO A 34 -3.72 -3.16 1.25
N ILE A 35 -5.00 -3.52 1.06
CA ILE A 35 -5.88 -2.81 0.10
C ILE A 35 -6.26 -1.41 0.59
N GLN A 36 -6.43 -1.21 1.90
CA GLN A 36 -6.65 0.11 2.48
C GLN A 36 -5.39 0.99 2.34
N LEU A 37 -4.21 0.43 2.57
CA LEU A 37 -2.93 1.12 2.33
C LEU A 37 -2.75 1.45 0.84
N SER A 38 -3.18 0.56 -0.05
CA SER A 38 -3.18 0.84 -1.50
C SER A 38 -4.13 2.00 -1.84
N GLN A 39 -5.33 2.04 -1.28
CA GLN A 39 -6.25 3.16 -1.47
C GLN A 39 -5.67 4.47 -0.93
N TYR A 40 -5.00 4.43 0.24
CA TYR A 40 -4.34 5.59 0.83
C TYR A 40 -3.26 6.16 -0.10
N ILE A 41 -2.30 5.32 -0.52
CA ILE A 41 -1.19 5.80 -1.36
C ILE A 41 -1.67 6.25 -2.75
N ASN A 42 -2.68 5.59 -3.32
CA ASN A 42 -3.33 6.03 -4.56
C ASN A 42 -3.99 7.39 -4.40
N THR A 43 -4.61 7.67 -3.24
CA THR A 43 -5.22 8.98 -2.98
C THR A 43 -4.18 10.09 -2.99
N ILE A 44 -3.02 9.87 -2.38
CA ILE A 44 -1.88 10.83 -2.42
C ILE A 44 -1.36 10.98 -3.86
N ALA A 45 -1.13 9.89 -4.56
CA ALA A 45 -0.65 9.88 -5.95
C ALA A 45 -1.59 10.60 -6.91
N ASN A 46 -2.91 10.51 -6.69
CA ASN A 46 -3.95 11.14 -7.50
C ASN A 46 -4.26 12.60 -7.13
N GLY A 47 -3.42 13.28 -6.37
CA GLY A 47 -3.68 14.66 -5.96
C GLY A 47 -4.84 14.80 -4.96
N GLY A 48 -5.04 13.81 -4.08
CA GLY A 48 -6.06 13.82 -3.05
C GLY A 48 -7.41 13.18 -3.44
N GLN A 49 -7.58 12.68 -4.66
CA GLN A 49 -8.81 11.99 -5.07
C GLN A 49 -8.80 10.53 -4.60
N ARG A 50 -9.75 10.17 -3.73
CA ARG A 50 -9.96 8.80 -3.28
C ARG A 50 -10.83 8.04 -4.28
N LEU A 51 -10.27 6.99 -4.87
CA LEU A 51 -10.95 6.14 -5.86
C LEU A 51 -11.48 4.87 -5.20
N LYS A 52 -12.59 4.34 -5.74
CA LYS A 52 -13.07 3.01 -5.35
C LYS A 52 -12.12 1.95 -5.93
N PRO A 53 -11.50 1.09 -5.10
CA PRO A 53 -10.72 -0.04 -5.59
C PRO A 53 -11.64 -1.11 -6.18
N TYR A 54 -11.15 -1.85 -7.17
CA TYR A 54 -11.80 -3.02 -7.74
C TYR A 54 -10.75 -3.99 -8.28
N LEU A 55 -11.10 -5.28 -8.33
CA LEU A 55 -10.28 -6.35 -8.91
C LEU A 55 -10.79 -6.73 -10.29
N LEU A 56 -12.11 -6.77 -10.45
CA LEU A 56 -12.74 -7.10 -11.72
C LEU A 56 -12.71 -5.89 -12.65
N LYS A 57 -11.88 -5.95 -13.69
CA LYS A 57 -11.78 -4.86 -14.67
C LYS A 57 -12.79 -5.02 -15.80
N GLU A 58 -12.80 -6.16 -16.44
CA GLU A 58 -13.62 -6.44 -17.64
C GLU A 58 -14.07 -7.89 -17.65
N VAL A 59 -15.23 -8.15 -18.24
CA VAL A 59 -15.76 -9.49 -18.51
C VAL A 59 -16.12 -9.57 -19.99
N TYR A 60 -15.68 -10.62 -20.63
CA TYR A 60 -15.95 -10.89 -22.05
C TYR A 60 -16.71 -12.20 -22.19
N SER A 61 -17.52 -12.33 -23.25
CA SER A 61 -18.08 -13.61 -23.67
C SER A 61 -16.97 -14.54 -24.19
N PRO A 62 -17.21 -15.85 -24.24
CA PRO A 62 -16.33 -16.73 -24.98
C PRO A 62 -16.25 -16.32 -26.46
N SER A 63 -15.05 -16.32 -27.03
CA SER A 63 -14.91 -16.08 -28.48
C SER A 63 -15.47 -17.24 -29.29
N ALA A 64 -16.23 -16.94 -30.33
CA ALA A 64 -16.66 -17.90 -31.33
C ALA A 64 -15.54 -18.23 -32.34
N ASN A 65 -14.53 -17.37 -32.43
CA ASN A 65 -13.38 -17.52 -33.31
C ASN A 65 -12.16 -18.03 -32.51
N LYS A 66 -11.56 -19.12 -32.96
CA LYS A 66 -10.39 -19.74 -32.32
C LYS A 66 -9.12 -18.87 -32.36
N GLU A 67 -9.09 -17.88 -33.24
CA GLU A 67 -7.97 -16.93 -33.38
C GLU A 67 -8.08 -15.72 -32.44
N GLU A 68 -9.25 -15.47 -31.85
CA GLU A 68 -9.51 -14.40 -30.93
C GLU A 68 -9.49 -14.90 -29.49
N VAL A 69 -8.79 -14.20 -28.62
CA VAL A 69 -8.68 -14.55 -27.18
C VAL A 69 -9.98 -14.26 -26.43
N PHE A 70 -10.71 -13.20 -26.81
CA PHE A 70 -11.94 -12.74 -26.16
C PHE A 70 -13.06 -12.51 -27.18
N GLY A 71 -14.29 -12.77 -26.77
CA GLY A 71 -15.51 -12.42 -27.51
C GLY A 71 -15.96 -10.98 -27.19
N GLU A 72 -17.27 -10.75 -27.19
CA GLU A 72 -17.84 -9.42 -26.91
C GLU A 72 -17.65 -9.00 -25.46
N LEU A 73 -17.41 -7.70 -25.23
CA LEU A 73 -17.34 -7.09 -23.91
C LEU A 73 -18.74 -7.11 -23.26
N ILE A 74 -18.89 -7.85 -22.16
CA ILE A 74 -20.14 -7.95 -21.38
C ILE A 74 -20.20 -6.89 -20.29
N TYR A 75 -19.06 -6.65 -19.60
CA TYR A 75 -18.97 -5.74 -18.48
C TYR A 75 -17.59 -5.07 -18.45
N ALA A 76 -17.57 -3.78 -18.11
CA ALA A 76 -16.34 -3.05 -17.79
C ALA A 76 -16.54 -2.21 -16.53
N ASN A 77 -15.60 -2.32 -15.60
CA ASN A 77 -15.56 -1.42 -14.46
C ASN A 77 -14.96 -0.06 -14.89
N SER A 78 -15.34 0.99 -14.21
CA SER A 78 -14.87 2.34 -14.51
C SER A 78 -14.38 3.07 -13.25
N LYS A 79 -13.55 4.07 -13.45
CA LYS A 79 -13.04 4.94 -12.39
C LYS A 79 -14.23 5.57 -11.64
N LYS A 80 -14.30 5.32 -10.31
CA LYS A 80 -15.30 5.94 -9.43
C LYS A 80 -14.59 6.71 -8.32
N VAL A 81 -14.81 8.03 -8.28
CA VAL A 81 -14.31 8.90 -7.20
C VAL A 81 -15.26 8.77 -6.01
N LEU A 82 -14.72 8.43 -4.85
CA LEU A 82 -15.45 8.33 -3.57
C LEU A 82 -15.42 9.64 -2.78
N GLY A 83 -14.45 10.50 -3.05
CA GLY A 83 -14.27 11.77 -2.38
C GLY A 83 -12.91 12.38 -2.70
N THR A 84 -12.71 13.60 -2.23
CA THR A 84 -11.42 14.32 -2.36
C THR A 84 -11.03 14.83 -0.99
N ILE A 85 -9.73 14.80 -0.66
CA ILE A 85 -9.22 15.37 0.58
C ILE A 85 -9.50 16.89 0.57
N PRO A 86 -10.21 17.44 1.56
CA PRO A 86 -10.65 18.83 1.55
C PRO A 86 -9.53 19.79 2.00
N VAL A 87 -8.40 19.80 1.27
CA VAL A 87 -7.25 20.68 1.53
C VAL A 87 -6.80 21.34 0.24
N GLU A 88 -6.10 22.45 0.35
CA GLU A 88 -5.49 23.11 -0.81
C GLU A 88 -4.41 22.21 -1.45
N GLU A 89 -4.32 22.24 -2.76
CA GLU A 89 -3.39 21.43 -3.57
C GLU A 89 -1.93 21.53 -3.08
N LYS A 90 -1.50 22.74 -2.69
CA LYS A 90 -0.15 22.96 -2.14
C LYS A 90 0.24 22.05 -0.96
N TYR A 91 -0.75 21.62 -0.16
CA TYR A 91 -0.48 20.70 0.96
C TYR A 91 -0.32 19.26 0.47
N ILE A 92 -1.09 18.85 -0.53
CA ILE A 92 -0.91 17.53 -1.18
C ILE A 92 0.47 17.49 -1.86
N ASP A 93 0.85 18.54 -2.58
CA ASP A 93 2.16 18.62 -3.24
C ASP A 93 3.30 18.58 -2.23
N ARG A 94 3.13 19.22 -1.07
CA ARG A 94 4.13 19.15 0.01
C ARG A 94 4.27 17.73 0.55
N VAL A 95 3.16 17.00 0.71
CA VAL A 95 3.17 15.60 1.11
C VAL A 95 3.85 14.74 0.05
N ARG A 96 3.52 14.91 -1.23
CA ARG A 96 4.13 14.18 -2.35
C ARG A 96 5.65 14.42 -2.42
N LEU A 97 6.09 15.67 -2.22
CA LEU A 97 7.51 15.98 -2.12
C LEU A 97 8.18 15.23 -0.98
N GLY A 98 7.55 15.17 0.21
CA GLY A 98 8.06 14.40 1.34
C GLY A 98 8.18 12.91 1.02
N PHE A 99 7.20 12.33 0.35
CA PHE A 99 7.26 10.92 -0.11
C PHE A 99 8.39 10.69 -1.13
N ASN A 100 8.65 11.65 -2.01
CA ASN A 100 9.77 11.58 -2.94
C ASN A 100 11.11 11.63 -2.21
N GLN A 101 11.28 12.56 -1.26
CA GLN A 101 12.50 12.69 -0.46
C GLN A 101 12.82 11.44 0.38
N VAL A 102 11.81 10.70 0.82
CA VAL A 102 12.05 9.39 1.49
C VAL A 102 12.80 8.44 0.57
N ILE A 103 12.52 8.45 -0.73
CA ILE A 103 13.14 7.55 -1.72
C ILE A 103 14.48 8.10 -2.21
N THR A 104 14.59 9.40 -2.43
CA THR A 104 15.83 10.00 -3.00
C THR A 104 16.93 10.16 -1.95
N ASP A 105 16.59 10.55 -0.75
CA ASP A 105 17.54 10.97 0.28
C ASP A 105 17.35 10.30 1.64
N GLY A 106 16.26 9.51 1.79
CA GLY A 106 15.82 8.98 3.08
C GLY A 106 15.92 7.46 3.22
N LEU A 107 15.18 6.95 4.21
CA LEU A 107 15.16 5.52 4.57
C LEU A 107 14.57 4.61 3.49
N GLY A 108 13.89 5.17 2.51
CA GLY A 108 13.32 4.45 1.38
C GLY A 108 14.26 4.24 0.19
N TYR A 109 15.52 4.68 0.29
CA TYR A 109 16.48 4.52 -0.79
C TYR A 109 16.62 3.05 -1.22
N GLY A 110 16.49 2.82 -2.53
CA GLY A 110 16.53 1.49 -3.14
C GLY A 110 15.24 0.66 -3.02
N TYR A 111 14.12 1.20 -2.46
CA TYR A 111 12.82 0.49 -2.42
C TYR A 111 12.10 0.50 -3.77
N MET A 112 12.32 1.51 -4.61
CA MET A 112 11.59 1.70 -5.86
C MET A 112 12.44 1.56 -7.13
N GLY A 113 13.64 1.01 -7.01
CA GLY A 113 14.60 0.91 -8.11
C GLY A 113 15.25 2.26 -8.45
N ASP A 114 16.38 2.19 -9.15
CA ASP A 114 17.23 3.37 -9.39
C ASP A 114 16.82 4.18 -10.64
N TYR A 115 15.91 3.65 -11.47
CA TYR A 115 15.62 4.20 -12.80
C TYR A 115 14.43 5.14 -12.86
N TYR A 116 13.64 5.22 -11.79
CA TYR A 116 12.37 5.97 -11.82
C TYR A 116 12.32 6.92 -10.65
N ASN A 117 12.06 8.20 -10.96
CA ASN A 117 11.74 9.17 -9.91
C ASN A 117 10.46 8.73 -9.19
N SER A 118 10.61 8.11 -8.03
CA SER A 118 9.53 7.46 -7.32
C SER A 118 9.27 8.14 -5.98
N SER A 119 8.12 7.85 -5.40
CA SER A 119 7.70 8.34 -4.08
C SER A 119 7.25 7.17 -3.21
N GLY A 120 7.51 7.23 -1.90
CA GLY A 120 7.07 6.18 -1.00
C GLY A 120 7.32 6.47 0.47
N LYS A 121 6.92 5.52 1.32
CA LYS A 121 7.11 5.58 2.77
C LYS A 121 7.34 4.19 3.33
N THR A 122 8.36 4.06 4.14
CA THR A 122 8.62 2.87 4.96
C THR A 122 7.79 2.90 6.23
N GLY A 123 7.40 1.75 6.72
CA GLY A 123 6.76 1.57 8.02
C GLY A 123 7.41 0.44 8.80
N THR A 124 7.51 0.62 10.09
CA THR A 124 7.90 -0.42 11.05
C THR A 124 7.00 -0.28 12.25
N SER A 125 6.28 -1.35 12.58
CA SER A 125 5.35 -1.36 13.70
C SER A 125 5.60 -2.57 14.59
N GLN A 126 5.29 -2.42 15.86
CA GLN A 126 5.18 -3.54 16.77
C GLN A 126 3.94 -4.36 16.41
N SER A 127 4.10 -5.66 16.47
CA SER A 127 3.04 -6.65 16.31
C SER A 127 3.14 -7.65 17.44
N PHE A 128 2.12 -8.47 17.60
CA PHE A 128 2.08 -9.46 18.66
C PHE A 128 1.43 -10.73 18.14
N ILE A 129 2.03 -11.87 18.41
CA ILE A 129 1.52 -13.18 18.00
C ILE A 129 1.31 -14.11 19.19
N ASP A 130 0.43 -15.06 19.00
CA ASP A 130 0.22 -16.21 19.86
C ASP A 130 1.01 -17.38 19.26
N THR A 131 2.15 -17.71 19.85
CA THR A 131 3.07 -18.72 19.32
C THR A 131 2.63 -20.16 19.60
N ASN A 132 1.81 -20.37 20.62
CA ASN A 132 1.37 -21.69 21.06
C ASN A 132 -0.10 -21.98 20.69
N SER A 133 -0.82 -21.01 20.13
CA SER A 133 -2.23 -21.10 19.71
C SER A 133 -3.21 -21.37 20.88
N ASP A 134 -2.92 -20.83 22.05
CA ASP A 134 -3.81 -20.92 23.21
C ASP A 134 -4.84 -19.77 23.30
N GLY A 135 -4.77 -18.83 22.37
CA GLY A 135 -5.63 -17.64 22.30
C GLY A 135 -5.08 -16.43 23.08
N VAL A 136 -3.90 -16.56 23.68
CA VAL A 136 -3.22 -15.48 24.40
C VAL A 136 -2.00 -15.05 23.61
N VAL A 137 -1.91 -13.76 23.34
CA VAL A 137 -0.74 -13.18 22.66
C VAL A 137 0.45 -13.19 23.61
N ASP A 138 1.53 -13.86 23.25
CA ASP A 138 2.68 -14.12 24.12
C ASP A 138 4.02 -13.57 23.62
N THR A 139 4.09 -13.20 22.35
CA THR A 139 5.36 -12.80 21.73
C THR A 139 5.22 -11.50 20.96
N GLU A 140 6.04 -10.52 21.32
CA GLU A 140 6.19 -9.28 20.55
C GLU A 140 7.01 -9.52 19.29
N THR A 141 6.55 -8.99 18.17
CA THR A 141 7.21 -9.10 16.88
C THR A 141 7.28 -7.73 16.18
N ILE A 142 7.95 -7.71 15.04
CA ILE A 142 8.07 -6.52 14.20
C ILE A 142 7.45 -6.81 12.84
N THR A 143 6.52 -5.95 12.42
CA THR A 143 5.98 -5.90 11.06
C THR A 143 6.63 -4.76 10.30
N THR A 144 7.15 -5.03 9.09
CA THR A 144 7.62 -3.99 8.19
C THR A 144 6.66 -3.81 7.03
N SER A 145 6.52 -2.57 6.59
CA SER A 145 5.68 -2.20 5.45
C SER A 145 6.34 -1.17 4.56
N PHE A 146 5.90 -1.14 3.32
CA PHE A 146 6.26 -0.11 2.36
C PHE A 146 5.06 0.22 1.50
N VAL A 147 4.81 1.51 1.29
CA VAL A 147 3.85 2.02 0.33
C VAL A 147 4.54 3.00 -0.61
N GLY A 148 4.22 2.97 -1.90
CA GLY A 148 4.84 3.88 -2.85
C GLY A 148 4.12 3.92 -4.18
N TYR A 149 4.54 4.85 -5.03
CA TYR A 149 4.08 5.00 -6.42
C TYR A 149 5.20 5.50 -7.32
N SER A 150 5.08 5.21 -8.60
CA SER A 150 6.10 5.55 -9.61
C SER A 150 5.48 5.84 -10.97
N PRO A 151 6.01 6.80 -11.76
CA PRO A 151 6.89 7.89 -11.35
C PRO A 151 6.22 8.87 -10.37
N SER A 152 6.98 9.72 -9.71
CA SER A 152 6.48 10.67 -8.71
C SER A 152 5.59 11.77 -9.31
N ASP A 153 5.95 12.24 -10.49
CA ASP A 153 5.28 13.33 -11.22
C ASP A 153 4.05 12.86 -11.99
N ASN A 154 4.10 11.67 -12.59
CA ASN A 154 3.03 11.08 -13.39
C ASN A 154 2.82 9.61 -13.03
N PRO A 155 2.21 9.30 -11.87
CA PRO A 155 2.08 7.94 -11.35
C PRO A 155 1.41 6.97 -12.32
N LYS A 156 2.04 5.82 -12.55
CA LYS A 156 1.53 4.71 -13.39
C LYS A 156 1.21 3.48 -12.57
N ILE A 157 1.94 3.27 -11.48
CA ILE A 157 1.76 2.14 -10.58
C ILE A 157 1.89 2.60 -9.13
N SER A 158 1.12 2.02 -8.25
CA SER A 158 1.33 2.05 -6.81
C SER A 158 1.66 0.66 -6.28
N ILE A 159 2.41 0.62 -5.21
CA ILE A 159 2.87 -0.62 -4.57
C ILE A 159 2.63 -0.54 -3.09
N VAL A 160 2.17 -1.66 -2.54
CA VAL A 160 2.10 -1.91 -1.11
C VAL A 160 2.72 -3.27 -0.84
N VAL A 161 3.69 -3.31 0.04
CA VAL A 161 4.32 -4.55 0.51
C VAL A 161 4.30 -4.55 2.02
N VAL A 162 3.79 -5.62 2.61
CA VAL A 162 3.76 -5.84 4.06
C VAL A 162 4.43 -7.18 4.36
N SER A 163 5.36 -7.17 5.29
CA SER A 163 5.96 -8.38 5.86
C SER A 163 5.61 -8.42 7.35
N PRO A 164 4.56 -9.14 7.72
CA PRO A 164 4.16 -9.26 9.12
C PRO A 164 5.14 -10.16 9.88
N ASP A 165 5.31 -9.88 11.16
CA ASP A 165 5.93 -10.74 12.16
C ASP A 165 7.31 -11.30 11.77
N ILE A 166 8.15 -10.45 11.18
CA ILE A 166 9.42 -10.88 10.58
C ILE A 166 10.56 -11.09 11.55
N SER A 167 10.47 -10.54 12.75
CA SER A 167 11.49 -10.64 13.79
C SER A 167 10.94 -10.26 15.16
N THR A 168 11.64 -10.64 16.22
CA THR A 168 11.40 -10.13 17.57
C THR A 168 12.22 -8.86 17.81
N PRO A 169 11.83 -7.99 18.77
CA PRO A 169 12.58 -6.76 19.08
C PRO A 169 14.04 -7.00 19.49
N GLU A 170 14.32 -8.14 20.11
CA GLU A 170 15.68 -8.51 20.55
C GLU A 170 16.57 -8.98 19.39
N SER A 171 15.99 -9.33 18.26
CA SER A 171 16.78 -9.75 17.11
C SER A 171 17.40 -8.54 16.43
N ASN A 172 18.72 -8.58 16.20
CA ASN A 172 19.41 -7.58 15.38
C ASN A 172 19.13 -7.77 13.86
N TYR A 173 18.20 -8.65 13.50
CA TYR A 173 17.88 -8.94 12.12
C TYR A 173 17.00 -7.83 11.52
N GLN A 174 17.51 -7.17 10.50
CA GLN A 174 16.73 -6.23 9.69
C GLN A 174 16.38 -6.89 8.36
N SER A 175 15.09 -7.17 8.16
CA SER A 175 14.63 -7.70 6.88
C SER A 175 14.69 -6.63 5.79
N ASN A 176 15.30 -6.97 4.66
CA ASN A 176 15.21 -6.19 3.43
C ASN A 176 14.13 -6.71 2.47
N ALA A 177 13.24 -7.58 2.93
CA ALA A 177 12.24 -8.23 2.08
C ALA A 177 11.33 -7.22 1.38
N THR A 178 10.73 -6.29 2.13
CA THR A 178 9.84 -5.25 1.57
C THR A 178 10.56 -4.40 0.53
N LYS A 179 11.83 -4.04 0.78
CA LYS A 179 12.67 -3.29 -0.16
C LYS A 179 12.89 -4.05 -1.46
N ARG A 180 13.36 -5.29 -1.35
CA ARG A 180 13.67 -6.12 -2.52
C ARG A 180 12.44 -6.43 -3.36
N ILE A 181 11.32 -6.75 -2.72
CA ILE A 181 10.04 -7.02 -3.40
C ILE A 181 9.56 -5.77 -4.12
N SER A 182 9.53 -4.61 -3.46
CA SER A 182 9.08 -3.35 -4.06
C SER A 182 9.91 -2.97 -5.28
N ALA A 183 11.24 -2.99 -5.16
CA ALA A 183 12.14 -2.68 -6.28
C ALA A 183 11.93 -3.64 -7.47
N SER A 184 11.82 -4.94 -7.20
CA SER A 184 11.61 -5.95 -8.24
C SER A 184 10.27 -5.75 -8.96
N LEU A 185 9.20 -5.43 -8.24
CA LEU A 185 7.87 -5.20 -8.81
C LEU A 185 7.85 -3.95 -9.70
N VAL A 186 8.46 -2.83 -9.26
CA VAL A 186 8.53 -1.60 -10.07
C VAL A 186 9.33 -1.84 -11.33
N ASN A 187 10.52 -2.43 -11.21
CA ASN A 187 11.36 -2.71 -12.37
C ASN A 187 10.62 -3.62 -13.36
N LYS A 188 9.96 -4.68 -12.86
CA LYS A 188 9.21 -5.59 -13.73
C LYS A 188 8.02 -4.95 -14.40
N TYR A 189 7.30 -4.08 -13.71
CA TYR A 189 6.20 -3.34 -14.31
C TYR A 189 6.68 -2.50 -15.50
N PHE A 190 7.73 -1.72 -15.34
CA PHE A 190 8.25 -0.86 -16.41
C PHE A 190 8.98 -1.62 -17.53
N GLU A 191 9.44 -2.85 -17.29
CA GLU A 191 9.89 -3.74 -18.36
C GLU A 191 8.73 -4.19 -19.26
N LEU A 192 7.59 -4.51 -18.66
CA LEU A 192 6.43 -5.08 -19.37
C LEU A 192 5.58 -4.03 -20.09
N TYR A 193 5.56 -2.79 -19.59
CA TYR A 193 4.66 -1.74 -20.05
C TYR A 193 5.43 -0.49 -20.55
N LYS A 194 6.57 -0.71 -21.16
CA LYS A 194 7.35 0.31 -21.84
C LYS A 194 6.63 0.88 -23.05
#